data_b4f22d873b34c2a0ce66b6d04b44cfe4
#
_entry.id   b4f22d873b34c2a0ce66b6d04b44cfe4
#
_cell.length_a   1.000
_cell.length_b   1.000
_cell.length_c   1.000
_cell.angle_alpha   90.00
_cell.angle_beta   90.00
_cell.angle_gamma   90.00
#
_symmetry.space_group_name_H-M   'P 1'
#
loop_
_entity.id
_entity.type
_entity.pdbx_description
1 polymer ?
#
loop_
_entity_poly.entity_id
_entity_poly.type
_entity_poly.pdbx_seq_one_letter_code
_entity_poly.pdbx_strand_id
1 'polypeptide(L)'
;MTVLEAADVTFRYPDGTQALTEVTVGVQRGEIVAVLGPSGAGKSTLFKCFAGLERPTSGVVRVEDVDLAGLRGRERRLAHHRIGLVFQEFHLVGRASVLSNVLVGRLATANPVTSLVHWMSRRDRTLAVELLTRVGLGEQVRKRADSLSGGQRQRVALARALSQRPELLLADEPVANLDPVLAAGVIDDIVRMVREEGLTAVLNLHDVSLARRVAQRIVGMREGRVVFDLPVGDVTDALLADLYANEGLAAQAAEREEVAA
;
A
#
# COMPACT_ATOMS: atom_id res chain seq x y z
N MET A 1 10.81 -17.25 5.15
CA MET A 1 11.17 -16.94 3.74
C MET A 1 10.79 -15.49 3.47
N THR A 2 11.74 -14.67 3.05
CA THR A 2 11.54 -13.25 2.80
C THR A 2 10.77 -13.05 1.49
N VAL A 3 9.69 -12.28 1.51
CA VAL A 3 8.87 -11.93 0.33
C VAL A 3 9.26 -10.58 -0.23
N LEU A 4 9.60 -9.62 0.63
CA LEU A 4 10.07 -8.29 0.25
C LEU A 4 11.39 -8.02 0.96
N GLU A 5 12.39 -7.59 0.21
CA GLU A 5 13.70 -7.16 0.72
C GLU A 5 14.04 -5.80 0.13
N ALA A 6 14.34 -4.85 0.98
CA ALA A 6 15.05 -3.61 0.65
C ALA A 6 16.40 -3.65 1.35
N ALA A 7 17.49 -3.55 0.61
CA ALA A 7 18.85 -3.56 1.15
C ALA A 7 19.56 -2.26 0.74
N ASP A 8 19.93 -1.46 1.75
CA ASP A 8 20.67 -0.20 1.63
C ASP A 8 20.08 0.79 0.61
N VAL A 9 18.74 0.84 0.57
CA VAL A 9 17.99 1.64 -0.39
C VAL A 9 18.15 3.12 -0.11
N THR A 10 18.73 3.82 -1.08
CA THR A 10 18.79 5.29 -1.12
C THR A 10 18.02 5.79 -2.34
N PHE A 11 17.21 6.83 -2.14
CA PHE A 11 16.48 7.47 -3.23
C PHE A 11 16.57 8.97 -3.18
N ARG A 12 16.92 9.57 -4.33
CA ARG A 12 16.99 11.02 -4.52
C ARG A 12 16.12 11.43 -5.70
N TYR A 13 15.27 12.42 -5.49
CA TYR A 13 14.47 13.03 -6.54
C TYR A 13 15.33 13.85 -7.52
N PRO A 14 14.83 14.14 -8.75
CA PRO A 14 15.56 14.96 -9.74
C PRO A 14 15.88 16.38 -9.26
N ASP A 15 15.10 16.94 -8.35
CA ASP A 15 15.32 18.25 -7.72
C ASP A 15 16.45 18.25 -6.67
N GLY A 16 17.06 17.09 -6.41
CA GLY A 16 18.13 16.91 -5.44
C GLY A 16 17.65 16.48 -4.04
N THR A 17 16.34 16.47 -3.78
CA THR A 17 15.78 16.07 -2.48
C THR A 17 16.06 14.59 -2.21
N GLN A 18 16.76 14.28 -1.12
CA GLN A 18 17.02 12.91 -0.68
C GLN A 18 15.87 12.41 0.21
N ALA A 19 15.06 11.52 -0.33
CA ALA A 19 13.86 11.01 0.35
C ALA A 19 14.11 9.71 1.13
N LEU A 20 15.13 8.93 0.74
CA LEU A 20 15.54 7.72 1.46
C LEU A 20 17.05 7.66 1.58
N THR A 21 17.55 7.17 2.72
CA THR A 21 18.97 7.05 3.02
C THR A 21 19.23 5.70 3.67
N GLU A 22 19.88 4.79 2.93
CA GLU A 22 20.36 3.49 3.41
C GLU A 22 19.27 2.69 4.16
N VAL A 23 18.05 2.66 3.60
CA VAL A 23 16.93 1.94 4.20
C VAL A 23 17.09 0.44 3.95
N THR A 24 17.12 -0.33 5.03
CA THR A 24 17.14 -1.80 4.99
C THR A 24 15.93 -2.34 5.77
N VAL A 25 15.05 -3.08 5.06
CA VAL A 25 13.84 -3.70 5.61
C VAL A 25 13.60 -5.04 4.88
N GLY A 26 13.37 -6.10 5.64
CA GLY A 26 12.93 -7.39 5.10
C GLY A 26 11.55 -7.77 5.64
N VAL A 27 10.65 -8.32 4.82
CA VAL A 27 9.32 -8.75 5.23
C VAL A 27 9.15 -10.25 4.97
N GLN A 28 8.75 -10.98 5.99
CA GLN A 28 8.59 -12.43 5.91
C GLN A 28 7.23 -12.81 5.33
N ARG A 29 7.15 -14.00 4.70
CA ARG A 29 5.89 -14.52 4.15
C ARG A 29 4.81 -14.63 5.22
N GLY A 30 3.62 -14.12 4.92
CA GLY A 30 2.47 -14.11 5.81
C GLY A 30 2.53 -13.05 6.92
N GLU A 31 3.57 -12.21 6.93
CA GLU A 31 3.72 -11.13 7.90
C GLU A 31 2.90 -9.90 7.49
N ILE A 32 2.32 -9.23 8.48
CA ILE A 32 1.70 -7.91 8.34
C ILE A 32 2.60 -6.91 9.05
N VAL A 33 3.25 -6.04 8.30
CA VAL A 33 4.14 -4.99 8.79
C VAL A 33 3.46 -3.63 8.66
N ALA A 34 3.48 -2.81 9.71
CA ALA A 34 3.09 -1.41 9.62
C ALA A 34 4.34 -0.52 9.50
N VAL A 35 4.28 0.48 8.64
CA VAL A 35 5.28 1.54 8.54
C VAL A 35 4.68 2.80 9.16
N LEU A 36 5.35 3.35 10.18
CA LEU A 36 4.96 4.56 10.90
C LEU A 36 6.03 5.65 10.74
N GLY A 37 5.64 6.90 10.95
CA GLY A 37 6.55 8.03 11.00
C GLY A 37 5.85 9.32 10.59
N PRO A 38 6.49 10.48 10.87
CA PRO A 38 5.96 11.80 10.56
C PRO A 38 5.72 12.02 9.07
N SER A 39 4.95 13.06 8.72
CA SER A 39 4.84 13.54 7.35
C SER A 39 6.24 13.89 6.80
N GLY A 40 6.50 13.54 5.54
CA GLY A 40 7.84 13.74 4.95
C GLY A 40 8.91 12.74 5.37
N ALA A 41 8.64 11.75 6.23
CA ALA A 41 9.61 10.73 6.64
C ALA A 41 10.10 9.80 5.51
N GLY A 42 9.56 9.90 4.30
CA GLY A 42 9.95 9.07 3.16
C GLY A 42 9.10 7.82 2.95
N LYS A 43 8.05 7.60 3.75
CA LYS A 43 7.21 6.39 3.69
C LYS A 43 6.64 6.11 2.31
N SER A 44 5.94 7.07 1.70
CA SER A 44 5.34 6.88 0.36
C SER A 44 6.40 6.71 -0.74
N THR A 45 7.59 7.30 -0.59
CA THR A 45 8.73 7.03 -1.49
C THR A 45 9.22 5.60 -1.33
N LEU A 46 9.33 5.09 -0.10
CA LEU A 46 9.68 3.70 0.17
C LEU A 46 8.65 2.74 -0.46
N PHE A 47 7.36 3.03 -0.31
CA PHE A 47 6.28 2.23 -0.93
C PHE A 47 6.36 2.25 -2.47
N LYS A 48 6.69 3.37 -3.08
CA LYS A 48 6.94 3.45 -4.53
C LYS A 48 8.14 2.60 -4.96
N CYS A 49 9.20 2.57 -4.16
CA CYS A 49 10.36 1.69 -4.40
C CYS A 49 9.95 0.20 -4.24
N PHE A 50 9.23 -0.16 -3.18
CA PHE A 50 8.70 -1.52 -2.97
C PHE A 50 7.80 -1.98 -4.11
N ALA A 51 7.02 -1.07 -4.67
CA ALA A 51 6.15 -1.34 -5.81
C ALA A 51 6.91 -1.40 -7.16
N GLY A 52 8.19 -1.05 -7.20
CA GLY A 52 8.97 -0.90 -8.44
C GLY A 52 8.47 0.24 -9.33
N LEU A 53 7.75 1.21 -8.76
CA LEU A 53 7.30 2.43 -9.45
C LEU A 53 8.41 3.46 -9.54
N GLU A 54 9.23 3.54 -8.49
CA GLU A 54 10.46 4.33 -8.45
C GLU A 54 11.68 3.42 -8.35
N ARG A 55 12.74 3.78 -9.06
CA ARG A 55 14.01 3.03 -9.02
C ARG A 55 14.95 3.68 -7.99
N PRO A 56 15.44 2.93 -7.01
CA PRO A 56 16.45 3.43 -6.07
C PRO A 56 17.67 4.04 -6.78
N THR A 57 18.23 5.10 -6.22
CA THR A 57 19.50 5.69 -6.67
C THR A 57 20.67 4.74 -6.37
N SER A 58 20.61 4.06 -5.20
CA SER A 58 21.50 2.96 -4.82
C SER A 58 20.78 1.96 -3.93
N GLY A 59 21.37 0.79 -3.73
CA GLY A 59 20.71 -0.32 -3.04
C GLY A 59 19.81 -1.12 -3.97
N VAL A 60 19.07 -2.08 -3.42
CA VAL A 60 18.24 -2.98 -4.20
C VAL A 60 16.91 -3.26 -3.49
N VAL A 61 15.84 -3.40 -4.28
CA VAL A 61 14.52 -3.88 -3.81
C VAL A 61 14.19 -5.16 -4.56
N ARG A 62 13.96 -6.24 -3.81
CA ARG A 62 13.53 -7.54 -4.34
C ARG A 62 12.16 -7.93 -3.82
N VAL A 63 11.36 -8.52 -4.70
CA VAL A 63 10.12 -9.22 -4.33
C VAL A 63 10.23 -10.64 -4.85
N GLU A 64 10.08 -11.62 -3.97
CA GLU A 64 10.28 -13.03 -4.29
C GLU A 64 11.63 -13.28 -5.00
N ASP A 65 12.72 -12.76 -4.42
CA ASP A 65 14.10 -12.81 -4.95
C ASP A 65 14.30 -12.13 -6.31
N VAL A 66 13.28 -11.47 -6.87
CA VAL A 66 13.36 -10.76 -8.15
C VAL A 66 13.68 -9.29 -7.92
N ASP A 67 14.83 -8.81 -8.40
CA ASP A 67 15.18 -7.37 -8.41
C ASP A 67 14.27 -6.61 -9.37
N LEU A 68 13.50 -5.66 -8.82
CA LEU A 68 12.53 -4.88 -9.59
C LEU A 68 13.18 -3.82 -10.50
N ALA A 69 14.37 -3.34 -10.16
CA ALA A 69 15.01 -2.20 -10.84
C ALA A 69 15.48 -2.50 -12.26
N GLY A 70 15.84 -3.76 -12.55
CA GLY A 70 16.37 -4.20 -13.85
C GLY A 70 15.32 -4.62 -14.85
N LEU A 71 14.07 -4.83 -14.42
CA LEU A 71 13.03 -5.47 -15.22
C LEU A 71 12.47 -4.56 -16.33
N ARG A 72 12.16 -5.17 -17.49
CA ARG A 72 11.56 -4.48 -18.64
C ARG A 72 10.45 -5.32 -19.28
N GLY A 73 9.56 -4.65 -19.99
CA GLY A 73 8.54 -5.29 -20.82
C GLY A 73 7.69 -6.32 -20.06
N ARG A 74 7.71 -7.56 -20.53
CA ARG A 74 6.90 -8.66 -19.98
C ARG A 74 7.32 -9.05 -18.56
N GLU A 75 8.63 -9.09 -18.27
CA GLU A 75 9.14 -9.45 -16.93
C GLU A 75 8.69 -8.45 -15.88
N ARG A 76 8.82 -7.15 -16.17
CA ARG A 76 8.34 -6.09 -15.29
C ARG A 76 6.84 -6.23 -15.02
N ARG A 77 6.03 -6.47 -16.06
CA ARG A 77 4.58 -6.66 -15.91
C ARG A 77 4.24 -7.85 -15.01
N LEU A 78 4.96 -8.97 -15.15
CA LEU A 78 4.75 -10.16 -14.32
C LEU A 78 5.19 -9.95 -12.87
N ALA A 79 6.28 -9.23 -12.64
CA ALA A 79 6.72 -8.87 -11.28
C ALA A 79 5.70 -7.96 -10.58
N HIS A 80 5.23 -6.90 -11.26
CA HIS A 80 4.18 -6.03 -10.73
C HIS A 80 2.84 -6.76 -10.47
N HIS A 81 2.55 -7.84 -11.21
CA HIS A 81 1.36 -8.64 -10.97
C HIS A 81 1.39 -9.38 -9.61
N ARG A 82 2.59 -9.65 -9.09
CA ARG A 82 2.75 -10.25 -7.74
C ARG A 82 2.52 -9.26 -6.60
N ILE A 83 2.43 -7.96 -6.92
CA ILE A 83 2.27 -6.90 -5.94
C ILE A 83 0.88 -6.29 -6.10
N GLY A 84 0.03 -6.46 -5.10
CA GLY A 84 -1.25 -5.76 -5.01
C GLY A 84 -1.03 -4.37 -4.40
N LEU A 85 -1.53 -3.33 -5.07
CA LEU A 85 -1.37 -1.95 -4.61
C LEU A 85 -2.72 -1.35 -4.23
N VAL A 86 -2.78 -0.79 -3.03
CA VAL A 86 -3.90 0.02 -2.53
C VAL A 86 -3.35 1.40 -2.17
N PHE A 87 -3.83 2.44 -2.84
CA PHE A 87 -3.38 3.81 -2.66
C PHE A 87 -4.43 4.65 -1.94
N GLN A 88 -4.00 5.76 -1.35
CA GLN A 88 -4.85 6.76 -0.71
C GLN A 88 -5.92 7.32 -1.67
N GLU A 89 -5.58 7.62 -2.92
CA GLU A 89 -6.48 8.17 -3.93
C GLU A 89 -7.30 7.13 -4.71
N PHE A 90 -7.41 5.90 -4.22
CA PHE A 90 -8.15 4.77 -4.83
C PHE A 90 -7.76 4.44 -6.29
N HIS A 91 -7.40 5.41 -7.11
CA HIS A 91 -7.10 5.31 -8.55
C HIS A 91 -8.14 4.47 -9.32
N LEU A 92 -9.42 4.70 -9.06
CA LEU A 92 -10.53 4.06 -9.76
C LEU A 92 -10.93 4.87 -10.98
N VAL A 93 -11.34 4.17 -12.04
CA VAL A 93 -11.98 4.81 -13.20
C VAL A 93 -13.41 5.14 -12.82
N GLY A 94 -13.68 6.40 -12.42
CA GLY A 94 -14.95 6.83 -11.83
C GLY A 94 -16.17 6.49 -12.69
N ARG A 95 -16.10 6.71 -14.01
CA ARG A 95 -17.19 6.44 -14.95
C ARG A 95 -17.39 4.95 -15.27
N ALA A 96 -16.44 4.09 -14.93
CA ALA A 96 -16.55 2.65 -15.10
C ALA A 96 -17.35 2.01 -13.96
N SER A 97 -17.90 0.82 -14.20
CA SER A 97 -18.56 0.05 -13.16
C SER A 97 -17.56 -0.44 -12.10
N VAL A 98 -18.07 -0.74 -10.91
CA VAL A 98 -17.32 -1.40 -9.82
C VAL A 98 -16.66 -2.68 -10.31
N LEU A 99 -17.41 -3.52 -11.01
CA LEU A 99 -16.89 -4.76 -11.61
C LEU A 99 -15.75 -4.48 -12.59
N SER A 100 -15.91 -3.51 -13.47
CA SER A 100 -14.87 -3.16 -14.46
C SER A 100 -13.58 -2.72 -13.78
N ASN A 101 -13.67 -1.94 -12.70
CA ASN A 101 -12.52 -1.52 -11.91
C ASN A 101 -11.76 -2.72 -11.30
N VAL A 102 -12.47 -3.72 -10.77
CA VAL A 102 -11.83 -4.92 -10.22
C VAL A 102 -11.18 -5.77 -11.32
N LEU A 103 -11.86 -5.90 -12.48
CA LEU A 103 -11.34 -6.65 -13.62
C LEU A 103 -10.05 -6.08 -14.21
N VAL A 104 -9.78 -4.77 -14.06
CA VAL A 104 -8.49 -4.15 -14.44
C VAL A 104 -7.31 -4.88 -13.80
N GLY A 105 -7.43 -5.36 -12.56
CA GLY A 105 -6.38 -6.14 -11.90
C GLY A 105 -6.01 -7.43 -12.64
N ARG A 106 -6.87 -7.97 -13.52
CA ARG A 106 -6.60 -9.18 -14.30
C ARG A 106 -5.88 -8.92 -15.63
N LEU A 107 -5.71 -7.64 -16.03
CA LEU A 107 -5.15 -7.31 -17.35
C LEU A 107 -3.72 -7.82 -17.57
N ALA A 108 -2.91 -7.93 -16.53
CA ALA A 108 -1.54 -8.41 -16.65
C ALA A 108 -1.45 -9.88 -17.12
N THR A 109 -2.46 -10.69 -16.80
CA THR A 109 -2.54 -12.12 -17.17
C THR A 109 -3.56 -12.40 -18.28
N ALA A 110 -4.36 -11.40 -18.68
CA ALA A 110 -5.32 -11.55 -19.74
C ALA A 110 -4.63 -11.68 -21.12
N ASN A 111 -5.28 -12.41 -22.03
CA ASN A 111 -4.82 -12.45 -23.42
C ASN A 111 -4.91 -11.04 -24.04
N PRO A 112 -3.83 -10.49 -24.62
CA PRO A 112 -3.84 -9.14 -25.18
C PRO A 112 -4.95 -8.87 -26.21
N VAL A 113 -5.29 -9.86 -27.03
CA VAL A 113 -6.33 -9.74 -28.08
C VAL A 113 -7.72 -9.64 -27.45
N THR A 114 -8.02 -10.48 -26.43
CA THR A 114 -9.33 -10.48 -25.77
C THR A 114 -9.49 -9.30 -24.83
N SER A 115 -8.40 -8.81 -24.22
CA SER A 115 -8.44 -7.61 -23.39
C SER A 115 -8.74 -6.34 -24.19
N LEU A 116 -8.27 -6.26 -25.44
CA LEU A 116 -8.55 -5.13 -26.34
C LEU A 116 -10.05 -4.97 -26.65
N VAL A 117 -10.79 -6.08 -26.74
CA VAL A 117 -12.25 -6.10 -26.96
C VAL A 117 -13.07 -6.19 -25.65
N HIS A 118 -12.47 -5.88 -24.50
CA HIS A 118 -13.12 -5.93 -23.17
C HIS A 118 -13.75 -7.30 -22.82
N TRP A 119 -13.30 -8.37 -23.47
CA TRP A 119 -13.83 -9.71 -23.24
C TRP A 119 -13.03 -10.43 -22.15
N MET A 120 -13.38 -10.13 -20.91
CA MET A 120 -12.82 -10.86 -19.76
C MET A 120 -13.48 -12.24 -19.64
N SER A 121 -12.68 -13.24 -19.24
CA SER A 121 -13.16 -14.59 -19.08
C SER A 121 -14.28 -14.69 -18.03
N ARG A 122 -15.16 -15.70 -18.17
CA ARG A 122 -16.19 -15.98 -17.14
C ARG A 122 -15.55 -16.20 -15.76
N ARG A 123 -14.39 -16.87 -15.72
CA ARG A 123 -13.64 -17.13 -14.49
C ARG A 123 -13.20 -15.83 -13.82
N ASP A 124 -12.67 -14.87 -14.57
CA ASP A 124 -12.24 -13.56 -14.01
C ASP A 124 -13.42 -12.75 -13.49
N ARG A 125 -14.55 -12.79 -14.20
CA ARG A 125 -15.80 -12.16 -13.75
C ARG A 125 -16.33 -12.77 -12.47
N THR A 126 -16.35 -14.10 -12.36
CA THR A 126 -16.76 -14.79 -11.14
C THR A 126 -15.86 -14.42 -9.97
N LEU A 127 -14.53 -14.45 -10.15
CA LEU A 127 -13.56 -14.03 -9.15
C LEU A 127 -13.81 -12.57 -8.69
N ALA A 128 -14.01 -11.66 -9.64
CA ALA A 128 -14.24 -10.25 -9.32
C ALA A 128 -15.53 -10.04 -8.53
N VAL A 129 -16.61 -10.73 -8.88
CA VAL A 129 -17.88 -10.68 -8.13
C VAL A 129 -17.72 -11.29 -6.74
N GLU A 130 -17.03 -12.41 -6.61
CA GLU A 130 -16.72 -13.04 -5.33
C GLU A 130 -15.95 -12.11 -4.40
N LEU A 131 -14.86 -11.49 -4.89
CA LEU A 131 -14.06 -10.52 -4.13
C LEU A 131 -14.92 -9.32 -3.70
N LEU A 132 -15.75 -8.79 -4.58
CA LEU A 132 -16.67 -7.69 -4.26
C LEU A 132 -17.69 -8.10 -3.19
N THR A 133 -18.18 -9.32 -3.24
CA THR A 133 -19.11 -9.84 -2.22
C THR A 133 -18.42 -9.95 -0.85
N ARG A 134 -17.17 -10.44 -0.83
CA ARG A 134 -16.38 -10.57 0.41
C ARG A 134 -16.07 -9.22 1.07
N VAL A 135 -15.94 -8.15 0.30
CA VAL A 135 -15.79 -6.79 0.83
C VAL A 135 -17.13 -6.05 1.01
N GLY A 136 -18.26 -6.76 0.94
CA GLY A 136 -19.61 -6.22 1.19
C GLY A 136 -20.18 -5.36 0.05
N LEU A 137 -19.68 -5.53 -1.19
CA LEU A 137 -20.09 -4.75 -2.37
C LEU A 137 -20.77 -5.59 -3.47
N GLY A 138 -21.25 -6.78 -3.14
CA GLY A 138 -21.90 -7.70 -4.10
C GLY A 138 -23.09 -7.08 -4.85
N GLU A 139 -23.89 -6.24 -4.19
CA GLU A 139 -25.03 -5.56 -4.81
C GLU A 139 -24.64 -4.32 -5.66
N GLN A 140 -23.44 -3.77 -5.45
CA GLN A 140 -22.93 -2.58 -6.12
C GLN A 140 -22.17 -2.87 -7.43
N VAL A 141 -22.05 -4.13 -7.80
CA VAL A 141 -21.22 -4.64 -8.93
C VAL A 141 -21.41 -3.83 -10.23
N ARG A 142 -22.66 -3.40 -10.53
CA ARG A 142 -23.02 -2.66 -11.73
C ARG A 142 -22.99 -1.14 -11.56
N LYS A 143 -22.88 -0.62 -10.33
CA LYS A 143 -22.83 0.83 -10.09
C LYS A 143 -21.53 1.41 -10.62
N ARG A 144 -21.56 2.71 -10.93
CA ARG A 144 -20.36 3.46 -11.28
C ARG A 144 -19.52 3.73 -10.02
N ALA A 145 -18.21 3.70 -10.17
CA ALA A 145 -17.30 3.90 -9.04
C ALA A 145 -17.39 5.31 -8.45
N ASP A 146 -17.71 6.33 -9.25
CA ASP A 146 -17.89 7.71 -8.78
C ASP A 146 -19.14 7.92 -7.91
N SER A 147 -20.12 7.01 -7.94
CA SER A 147 -21.32 7.07 -7.09
C SER A 147 -21.13 6.44 -5.70
N LEU A 148 -19.95 5.90 -5.41
CA LEU A 148 -19.66 5.22 -4.15
C LEU A 148 -19.12 6.19 -3.08
N SER A 149 -19.35 5.85 -1.79
CA SER A 149 -18.68 6.51 -0.66
C SER A 149 -17.17 6.25 -0.64
N GLY A 150 -16.40 7.04 0.13
CA GLY A 150 -14.95 6.87 0.27
C GLY A 150 -14.56 5.45 0.69
N GLY A 151 -15.16 4.93 1.76
CA GLY A 151 -14.90 3.56 2.24
C GLY A 151 -15.30 2.49 1.22
N GLN A 152 -16.41 2.68 0.47
CA GLN A 152 -16.78 1.76 -0.60
C GLN A 152 -15.76 1.79 -1.75
N ARG A 153 -15.26 2.96 -2.13
CA ARG A 153 -14.20 3.08 -3.15
C ARG A 153 -12.92 2.38 -2.71
N GLN A 154 -12.55 2.49 -1.42
CA GLN A 154 -11.39 1.80 -0.88
C GLN A 154 -11.53 0.27 -0.95
N ARG A 155 -12.72 -0.25 -0.61
CA ARG A 155 -13.02 -1.69 -0.74
C ARG A 155 -12.96 -2.17 -2.19
N VAL A 156 -13.37 -1.35 -3.17
CA VAL A 156 -13.20 -1.66 -4.60
C VAL A 156 -11.71 -1.70 -4.97
N ALA A 157 -10.89 -0.76 -4.47
CA ALA A 157 -9.45 -0.75 -4.70
C ALA A 157 -8.76 -1.99 -4.10
N LEU A 158 -9.19 -2.41 -2.90
CA LEU A 158 -8.74 -3.67 -2.28
C LEU A 158 -9.12 -4.89 -3.14
N ALA A 159 -10.39 -5.00 -3.54
CA ALA A 159 -10.85 -6.10 -4.40
C ALA A 159 -10.09 -6.13 -5.74
N ARG A 160 -9.77 -4.97 -6.33
CA ARG A 160 -8.93 -4.85 -7.53
C ARG A 160 -7.51 -5.38 -7.27
N ALA A 161 -6.88 -5.00 -6.18
CA ALA A 161 -5.55 -5.47 -5.81
C ALA A 161 -5.54 -7.00 -5.62
N LEU A 162 -6.50 -7.54 -4.88
CA LEU A 162 -6.62 -8.98 -4.63
C LEU A 162 -6.98 -9.77 -5.90
N SER A 163 -7.67 -9.17 -6.87
CA SER A 163 -7.99 -9.83 -8.14
C SER A 163 -6.73 -10.24 -8.91
N GLN A 164 -5.60 -9.59 -8.69
CA GLN A 164 -4.31 -10.00 -9.24
C GLN A 164 -3.81 -11.33 -8.67
N ARG A 165 -4.31 -11.77 -7.53
CA ARG A 165 -3.76 -12.87 -6.72
C ARG A 165 -2.30 -12.58 -6.36
N PRO A 166 -2.03 -11.46 -5.70
CA PRO A 166 -0.68 -11.04 -5.37
C PRO A 166 -0.07 -11.95 -4.30
N GLU A 167 1.24 -11.85 -4.13
CA GLU A 167 1.99 -12.47 -3.02
C GLU A 167 2.27 -11.44 -1.92
N LEU A 168 2.31 -10.17 -2.31
CA LEU A 168 2.54 -9.01 -1.45
C LEU A 168 1.44 -7.97 -1.66
N LEU A 169 0.80 -7.51 -0.59
CA LEU A 169 -0.09 -6.36 -0.60
C LEU A 169 0.63 -5.15 -0.01
N LEU A 170 0.72 -4.07 -0.77
CA LEU A 170 1.21 -2.78 -0.32
C LEU A 170 0.02 -1.82 -0.21
N ALA A 171 -0.25 -1.29 0.97
CA ALA A 171 -1.30 -0.30 1.19
C ALA A 171 -0.69 1.00 1.69
N ASP A 172 -0.67 2.01 0.82
CA ASP A 172 -0.11 3.34 1.11
C ASP A 172 -1.24 4.27 1.55
N GLU A 173 -1.31 4.56 2.85
CA GLU A 173 -2.33 5.38 3.50
C GLU A 173 -3.78 5.01 3.13
N PRO A 174 -4.16 3.73 3.24
CA PRO A 174 -5.42 3.24 2.68
C PRO A 174 -6.68 3.85 3.31
N VAL A 175 -6.55 4.63 4.39
CA VAL A 175 -7.68 5.18 5.15
C VAL A 175 -7.54 6.67 5.50
N ALA A 176 -6.55 7.37 4.95
CA ALA A 176 -6.23 8.76 5.33
C ALA A 176 -7.41 9.75 5.15
N ASN A 177 -8.31 9.49 4.21
CA ASN A 177 -9.45 10.38 3.90
C ASN A 177 -10.80 9.86 4.44
N LEU A 178 -10.76 8.95 5.42
CA LEU A 178 -11.96 8.36 6.01
C LEU A 178 -12.13 8.80 7.47
N ASP A 179 -13.37 8.88 7.93
CA ASP A 179 -13.62 9.05 9.36
C ASP A 179 -13.11 7.84 10.15
N PRO A 180 -12.79 7.99 11.45
CA PRO A 180 -12.16 6.93 12.24
C PRO A 180 -12.93 5.60 12.28
N VAL A 181 -14.26 5.64 12.24
CA VAL A 181 -15.09 4.42 12.30
C VAL A 181 -15.01 3.66 10.97
N LEU A 182 -15.14 4.37 9.85
CA LEU A 182 -14.98 3.78 8.52
C LEU A 182 -13.54 3.31 8.29
N ALA A 183 -12.55 4.08 8.74
CA ALA A 183 -11.13 3.72 8.66
C ALA A 183 -10.85 2.37 9.34
N ALA A 184 -11.33 2.21 10.57
CA ALA A 184 -11.19 0.95 11.31
C ALA A 184 -11.82 -0.22 10.55
N GLY A 185 -13.04 -0.06 10.02
CA GLY A 185 -13.72 -1.10 9.25
C GLY A 185 -12.99 -1.49 7.95
N VAL A 186 -12.41 -0.52 7.22
CA VAL A 186 -11.64 -0.79 6.01
C VAL A 186 -10.33 -1.53 6.34
N ILE A 187 -9.63 -1.13 7.40
CA ILE A 187 -8.42 -1.83 7.85
C ILE A 187 -8.74 -3.26 8.28
N ASP A 188 -9.85 -3.48 8.98
CA ASP A 188 -10.30 -4.83 9.36
C ASP A 188 -10.59 -5.69 8.12
N ASP A 189 -11.22 -5.13 7.08
CA ASP A 189 -11.42 -5.83 5.80
C ASP A 189 -10.09 -6.17 5.13
N ILE A 190 -9.11 -5.25 5.10
CA ILE A 190 -7.78 -5.50 4.54
C ILE A 190 -7.12 -6.66 5.28
N VAL A 191 -7.03 -6.58 6.61
CA VAL A 191 -6.36 -7.59 7.45
C VAL A 191 -7.04 -8.95 7.33
N ARG A 192 -8.38 -8.98 7.36
CA ARG A 192 -9.15 -10.21 7.18
C ARG A 192 -8.83 -10.86 5.82
N MET A 193 -8.87 -10.09 4.73
CA MET A 193 -8.59 -10.61 3.39
C MET A 193 -7.14 -11.07 3.25
N VAL A 194 -6.17 -10.34 3.83
CA VAL A 194 -4.75 -10.73 3.86
C VAL A 194 -4.57 -12.08 4.54
N ARG A 195 -5.20 -12.28 5.71
CA ARG A 195 -5.12 -13.55 6.46
C ARG A 195 -5.82 -14.69 5.75
N GLU A 196 -7.02 -14.48 5.22
CA GLU A 196 -7.79 -15.49 4.49
C GLU A 196 -7.07 -15.99 3.22
N GLU A 197 -6.36 -15.09 2.51
CA GLU A 197 -5.60 -15.42 1.30
C GLU A 197 -4.14 -15.85 1.60
N GLY A 198 -3.70 -15.81 2.87
CA GLY A 198 -2.32 -16.14 3.26
C GLY A 198 -1.27 -15.18 2.68
N LEU A 199 -1.64 -13.90 2.50
CA LEU A 199 -0.78 -12.89 1.89
C LEU A 199 0.20 -12.30 2.89
N THR A 200 1.27 -11.71 2.36
CA THR A 200 2.16 -10.78 3.06
C THR A 200 1.64 -9.36 2.85
N ALA A 201 1.68 -8.50 3.87
CA ALA A 201 1.22 -7.12 3.73
C ALA A 201 2.16 -6.11 4.38
N VAL A 202 2.34 -4.97 3.70
CA VAL A 202 2.98 -3.76 4.27
C VAL A 202 1.96 -2.63 4.22
N LEU A 203 1.70 -2.01 5.36
CA LEU A 203 0.68 -0.97 5.54
C LEU A 203 1.36 0.32 5.98
N ASN A 204 1.31 1.38 5.17
CA ASN A 204 1.64 2.73 5.63
C ASN A 204 0.44 3.30 6.37
N LEU A 205 0.59 3.53 7.67
CA LEU A 205 -0.46 4.03 8.54
C LEU A 205 0.02 5.27 9.28
N HIS A 206 -0.92 6.21 9.55
CA HIS A 206 -0.67 7.36 10.42
C HIS A 206 -1.13 7.11 11.85
N ASP A 207 -2.14 6.26 12.03
CA ASP A 207 -2.71 5.93 13.33
C ASP A 207 -1.93 4.79 13.99
N VAL A 208 -1.25 5.13 15.08
CA VAL A 208 -0.47 4.20 15.91
C VAL A 208 -1.34 3.10 16.51
N SER A 209 -2.57 3.44 16.92
CA SER A 209 -3.48 2.46 17.54
C SER A 209 -3.97 1.43 16.52
N LEU A 210 -4.25 1.86 15.29
CA LEU A 210 -4.53 0.94 14.18
C LEU A 210 -3.32 0.06 13.87
N ALA A 211 -2.11 0.63 13.80
CA ALA A 211 -0.89 -0.13 13.53
C ALA A 211 -0.64 -1.21 14.59
N ARG A 212 -0.74 -0.85 15.88
CA ARG A 212 -0.60 -1.78 17.00
C ARG A 212 -1.64 -2.90 17.01
N ARG A 213 -2.85 -2.61 16.54
CA ARG A 213 -3.95 -3.59 16.50
C ARG A 213 -3.78 -4.64 15.40
N VAL A 214 -3.19 -4.28 14.26
CA VAL A 214 -3.23 -5.13 13.07
C VAL A 214 -1.89 -5.72 12.66
N ALA A 215 -0.78 -5.04 12.95
CA ALA A 215 0.55 -5.46 12.55
C ALA A 215 1.20 -6.41 13.56
N GLN A 216 2.06 -7.28 13.07
CA GLN A 216 2.94 -8.12 13.90
C GLN A 216 4.26 -7.40 14.21
N ARG A 217 4.67 -6.48 13.33
CA ARG A 217 5.91 -5.71 13.42
C ARG A 217 5.69 -4.30 12.93
N ILE A 218 6.40 -3.35 13.52
CA ILE A 218 6.34 -1.93 13.16
C ILE A 218 7.73 -1.44 12.77
N VAL A 219 7.80 -0.80 11.61
CA VAL A 219 8.97 -0.08 11.11
C VAL A 219 8.74 1.41 11.31
N GLY A 220 9.54 2.04 12.15
CA GLY A 220 9.52 3.48 12.37
C GLY A 220 10.49 4.20 11.44
N MET A 221 9.98 5.19 10.70
CA MET A 221 10.78 5.99 9.77
C MET A 221 10.80 7.46 10.16
N ARG A 222 11.99 8.08 10.08
CA ARG A 222 12.19 9.52 10.27
C ARG A 222 13.30 10.00 9.32
N GLU A 223 13.07 11.12 8.63
CA GLU A 223 14.06 11.78 7.75
C GLU A 223 14.69 10.82 6.72
N GLY A 224 13.87 9.97 6.11
CA GLY A 224 14.30 9.01 5.08
C GLY A 224 15.05 7.79 5.62
N ARG A 225 15.12 7.57 6.92
CA ARG A 225 15.82 6.45 7.57
C ARG A 225 14.86 5.60 8.40
N VAL A 226 15.21 4.33 8.55
CA VAL A 226 14.58 3.47 9.56
C VAL A 226 15.23 3.76 10.91
N VAL A 227 14.43 4.18 11.88
CA VAL A 227 14.90 4.46 13.26
C VAL A 227 14.67 3.29 14.21
N PHE A 228 13.66 2.47 13.93
CA PHE A 228 13.47 1.16 14.58
C PHE A 228 12.70 0.21 13.65
N ASP A 229 12.89 -1.09 13.87
CA ASP A 229 12.19 -2.18 13.20
C ASP A 229 11.99 -3.29 14.24
N LEU A 230 10.79 -3.35 14.84
CA LEU A 230 10.53 -4.12 16.06
C LEU A 230 9.19 -4.87 16.00
N PRO A 231 9.09 -6.05 16.65
CA PRO A 231 7.81 -6.66 16.97
C PRO A 231 6.88 -5.67 17.67
N VAL A 232 5.57 -5.73 17.36
CA VAL A 232 4.59 -4.76 17.90
C VAL A 232 4.59 -4.69 19.43
N GLY A 233 4.86 -5.80 20.12
CA GLY A 233 4.93 -5.85 21.59
C GLY A 233 6.12 -5.10 22.19
N ASP A 234 7.17 -4.85 21.41
CA ASP A 234 8.40 -4.18 21.85
C ASP A 234 8.38 -2.68 21.54
N VAL A 235 7.35 -2.20 20.81
CA VAL A 235 7.20 -0.78 20.46
C VAL A 235 6.58 -0.03 21.64
N THR A 236 7.43 0.69 22.39
CA THR A 236 7.02 1.48 23.56
C THR A 236 6.47 2.85 23.17
N ASP A 237 5.71 3.47 24.09
CA ASP A 237 5.22 4.85 23.88
C ASP A 237 6.38 5.86 23.84
N ALA A 238 7.49 5.59 24.51
CA ALA A 238 8.71 6.41 24.48
C ALA A 238 9.36 6.40 23.07
N LEU A 239 9.44 5.23 22.42
CA LEU A 239 9.92 5.12 21.02
C LEU A 239 9.02 5.88 20.05
N LEU A 240 7.70 5.80 20.23
CA LEU A 240 6.75 6.53 19.40
C LEU A 240 6.82 8.03 19.65
N ALA A 241 6.95 8.47 20.92
CA ALA A 241 7.13 9.88 21.24
C ALA A 241 8.42 10.43 20.59
N ASP A 242 9.52 9.67 20.62
CA ASP A 242 10.75 10.06 19.90
C ASP A 242 10.55 10.10 18.39
N LEU A 243 9.84 9.11 17.81
CA LEU A 243 9.57 9.06 16.36
C LEU A 243 8.88 10.33 15.87
N TYR A 244 7.92 10.87 16.64
CA TYR A 244 7.11 12.05 16.30
C TYR A 244 7.56 13.36 16.97
N ALA A 245 8.69 13.37 17.68
CA ALA A 245 9.14 14.53 18.48
C ALA A 245 9.24 15.85 17.67
N ASN A 246 9.60 15.77 16.39
CA ASN A 246 9.76 16.94 15.54
C ASN A 246 8.43 17.45 14.93
N GLU A 247 7.36 16.64 14.85
CA GLU A 247 6.04 17.11 14.37
C GLU A 247 5.43 18.17 15.28
N GLY A 248 5.55 17.99 16.61
CA GLY A 248 5.07 18.97 17.58
C GLY A 248 5.80 20.31 17.49
N LEU A 249 7.08 20.31 17.19
CA LEU A 249 7.87 21.54 17.00
C LEU A 249 7.55 22.23 15.68
N ALA A 250 7.34 21.47 14.60
CA ALA A 250 6.98 22.02 13.29
C ALA A 250 5.55 22.63 13.30
N ALA A 251 4.59 21.96 13.94
CA ALA A 251 3.23 22.49 14.10
C ALA A 251 3.22 23.79 14.91
N GLN A 252 3.99 23.86 16.02
CA GLN A 252 4.10 25.09 16.83
C GLN A 252 4.83 26.22 16.09
N ALA A 253 5.76 25.94 15.19
CA ALA A 253 6.42 26.93 14.35
C ALA A 253 5.46 27.51 13.31
N ALA A 254 4.68 26.64 12.64
CA ALA A 254 3.68 27.07 11.65
C ALA A 254 2.57 27.93 12.27
N GLU A 255 2.05 27.57 13.47
CA GLU A 255 1.08 28.39 14.20
C GLU A 255 1.64 29.78 14.59
N ARG A 256 2.95 29.86 14.92
CA ARG A 256 3.59 31.15 15.24
C ARG A 256 3.77 32.05 14.03
N GLU A 257 4.01 31.48 12.85
CA GLU A 257 4.10 32.25 11.59
C GLU A 257 2.73 32.75 11.12
N GLU A 258 1.65 31.95 11.27
CA GLU A 258 0.29 32.41 10.97
C GLU A 258 -0.22 33.50 11.91
N VAL A 259 0.20 33.52 13.16
CA VAL A 259 -0.18 34.57 14.15
C VAL A 259 0.65 35.84 13.96
N ALA A 260 1.79 35.79 13.27
CA ALA A 260 2.68 36.92 13.02
C ALA A 260 2.48 37.60 11.66
N ALA A 261 1.59 37.07 10.79
CA ALA A 261 1.22 37.59 9.48
C ALA A 261 -0.16 38.27 9.51
#